data_aef3b8f4bef4d4b706b25f629f614613
#
_entry.id   aef3b8f4bef4d4b706b25f629f614613
#
_cell.length_a   1.000
_cell.length_b   1.000
_cell.length_c   1.000
_cell.angle_alpha   90.00
_cell.angle_beta   90.00
_cell.angle_gamma   90.00
#
_symmetry.space_group_name_H-M   'P 1'
#
loop_
_entity.id
_entity.type
_entity.pdbx_description
1 polymer ?
#
loop_
_entity_poly.entity_id
_entity_poly.type
_entity_poly.pdbx_seq_one_letter_code
_entity_poly.pdbx_strand_id
1 'polypeptide(L)'
;MTEFLLVFALAIGLGWPLGRYLAAVMRGAPMRGDRLFLRLERPLYALIGTNPERGMSWRGYAGAFLLSNLVLAVIVWLILMTQAWLPLNPNGAPNMSWDLALHTMVSFLTNTNQQHYSGQAQLSYLAHMTGIVTLQVITPMMGLALVVATLRGFFGGR
;
A
#
# COMPACT_ATOMS: atom_id res chain seq x y z
N MET A 1 14.91 31.21 9.41
CA MET A 1 15.48 30.42 10.52
C MET A 1 14.40 29.86 11.45
N THR A 2 13.40 30.62 11.82
CA THR A 2 12.32 30.18 12.73
C THR A 2 11.52 29.00 12.17
N GLU A 3 11.17 29.03 10.87
CA GLU A 3 10.45 27.93 10.20
C GLU A 3 11.27 26.63 10.17
N PHE A 4 12.56 26.74 9.88
CA PHE A 4 13.47 25.59 9.90
C PHE A 4 13.51 24.93 11.29
N LEU A 5 13.67 25.72 12.34
CA LEU A 5 13.69 25.24 13.73
C LEU A 5 12.33 24.64 14.12
N LEU A 6 11.23 25.24 13.67
CA LEU A 6 9.88 24.72 13.91
C LEU A 6 9.68 23.35 13.23
N VAL A 7 10.08 23.21 11.97
CA VAL A 7 9.97 21.93 11.23
C VAL A 7 10.78 20.84 11.93
N PHE A 8 12.02 21.13 12.36
CA PHE A 8 12.84 20.18 13.09
C PHE A 8 12.26 19.82 14.45
N ALA A 9 11.76 20.81 15.20
CA ALA A 9 11.13 20.56 16.49
C ALA A 9 9.88 19.67 16.35
N LEU A 10 9.05 19.94 15.33
CA LEU A 10 7.88 19.10 15.02
C LEU A 10 8.29 17.71 14.56
N ALA A 11 9.28 17.59 13.69
CA ALA A 11 9.76 16.30 13.20
C ALA A 11 10.29 15.42 14.35
N ILE A 12 11.09 15.99 15.25
CA ILE A 12 11.62 15.27 16.43
C ILE A 12 10.48 15.00 17.42
N GLY A 13 9.65 16.00 17.72
CA GLY A 13 8.56 15.91 18.69
C GLY A 13 7.50 14.87 18.31
N LEU A 14 7.20 14.72 17.02
CA LEU A 14 6.27 13.71 16.49
C LEU A 14 6.96 12.38 16.17
N GLY A 15 8.22 12.45 15.72
CA GLY A 15 9.00 11.27 15.37
C GLY A 15 9.34 10.39 16.58
N TRP A 16 9.62 11.00 17.73
CA TRP A 16 9.93 10.26 18.95
C TRP A 16 8.79 9.34 19.43
N PRO A 17 7.54 9.82 19.65
CA PRO A 17 6.44 8.95 20.05
C PRO A 17 6.07 7.94 18.96
N LEU A 18 6.14 8.31 17.68
CA LEU A 18 5.96 7.40 16.57
C LEU A 18 7.00 6.28 16.55
N GLY A 19 8.28 6.60 16.74
CA GLY A 19 9.36 5.62 16.83
C GLY A 19 9.16 4.64 17.99
N ARG A 20 8.72 5.13 19.15
CA ARG A 20 8.38 4.25 20.30
C ARG A 20 7.20 3.33 19.99
N TYR A 21 6.18 3.85 19.34
CA TYR A 21 5.02 3.09 18.89
C TYR A 21 5.45 1.97 17.92
N LEU A 22 6.19 2.30 16.87
CA LEU A 22 6.70 1.33 15.91
C LEU A 22 7.58 0.27 16.57
N ALA A 23 8.45 0.67 17.50
CA ALA A 23 9.29 -0.27 18.25
C ALA A 23 8.47 -1.21 19.13
N ALA A 24 7.34 -0.77 19.67
CA ALA A 24 6.42 -1.62 20.45
C ALA A 24 5.71 -2.62 19.53
N VAL A 25 5.21 -2.17 18.37
CA VAL A 25 4.60 -3.04 17.33
C VAL A 25 5.60 -4.12 16.89
N MET A 26 6.83 -3.72 16.58
CA MET A 26 7.86 -4.66 16.12
C MET A 26 8.23 -5.73 17.15
N ARG A 27 8.11 -5.41 18.43
CA ARG A 27 8.33 -6.36 19.55
C ARG A 27 7.11 -7.19 19.90
N GLY A 28 5.97 -6.96 19.25
CA GLY A 28 4.71 -7.63 19.58
C GLY A 28 4.18 -7.27 20.97
N ALA A 29 4.51 -6.07 21.47
CA ALA A 29 4.02 -5.61 22.77
C ALA A 29 2.51 -5.32 22.71
N PRO A 30 1.72 -5.72 23.71
CA PRO A 30 0.29 -5.45 23.73
C PRO A 30 0.01 -3.94 23.77
N MET A 31 -0.92 -3.50 22.92
CA MET A 31 -1.26 -2.09 22.79
C MET A 31 -2.73 -1.81 23.04
N ARG A 32 -3.05 -0.56 23.43
CA ARG A 32 -4.42 -0.16 23.76
C ARG A 32 -5.41 -0.30 22.59
N GLY A 33 -4.91 -0.26 21.34
CA GLY A 33 -5.71 -0.40 20.12
C GLY A 33 -5.99 -1.83 19.67
N ASP A 34 -5.27 -2.83 20.19
CA ASP A 34 -5.31 -4.21 19.71
C ASP A 34 -6.72 -4.81 19.65
N ARG A 35 -7.56 -4.51 20.65
CA ARG A 35 -8.94 -5.00 20.67
C ARG A 35 -9.76 -4.54 19.47
N LEU A 36 -9.55 -3.31 19.01
CA LEU A 36 -10.24 -2.75 17.86
C LEU A 36 -9.68 -3.33 16.57
N PHE A 37 -8.37 -3.31 16.43
CA PHE A 37 -7.68 -3.81 15.22
C PHE A 37 -7.91 -5.31 15.04
N LEU A 38 -7.80 -6.12 16.08
CA LEU A 38 -8.06 -7.56 16.00
C LEU A 38 -9.51 -7.90 15.61
N ARG A 39 -10.49 -7.05 15.96
CA ARG A 39 -11.87 -7.24 15.50
C ARG A 39 -12.03 -7.05 13.99
N LEU A 40 -11.26 -6.15 13.41
CA LEU A 40 -11.24 -5.89 11.96
C LEU A 40 -10.36 -6.90 11.21
N GLU A 41 -9.26 -7.32 11.80
CA GLU A 41 -8.30 -8.23 11.19
C GLU A 41 -8.79 -9.68 11.14
N ARG A 42 -9.45 -10.16 12.20
CA ARG A 42 -9.94 -11.56 12.27
C ARG A 42 -10.81 -11.98 11.08
N PRO A 43 -11.84 -11.21 10.68
CA PRO A 43 -12.63 -11.55 9.49
C PRO A 43 -11.79 -11.54 8.22
N LEU A 44 -10.80 -10.64 8.10
CA LEU A 44 -9.91 -10.58 6.96
C LEU A 44 -8.99 -11.81 6.91
N TYR A 45 -8.43 -12.24 8.05
CA TYR A 45 -7.64 -13.48 8.13
C TYR A 45 -8.45 -14.70 7.72
N ALA A 46 -9.71 -14.78 8.17
CA ALA A 46 -10.61 -15.86 7.78
C ALA A 46 -10.93 -15.83 6.28
N LEU A 47 -11.16 -14.65 5.70
CA LEU A 47 -11.44 -14.46 4.28
C LEU A 47 -10.23 -14.86 3.40
N ILE A 48 -9.01 -14.51 3.83
CA ILE A 48 -7.76 -14.81 3.11
C ILE A 48 -7.28 -16.24 3.39
N GLY A 49 -7.85 -16.92 4.40
CA GLY A 49 -7.42 -18.26 4.81
C GLY A 49 -6.05 -18.29 5.51
N THR A 50 -5.65 -17.16 6.12
CA THR A 50 -4.35 -17.00 6.79
C THR A 50 -4.50 -17.14 8.30
N ASN A 51 -3.57 -17.89 8.94
CA ASN A 51 -3.48 -17.93 10.40
C ASN A 51 -2.29 -17.06 10.85
N PRO A 52 -2.54 -15.94 11.55
CA PRO A 52 -1.49 -15.03 11.99
C PRO A 52 -0.54 -15.63 13.05
N GLU A 53 -0.96 -16.71 13.72
CA GLU A 53 -0.15 -17.41 14.73
C GLU A 53 0.85 -18.40 14.11
N ARG A 54 0.68 -18.72 12.83
CA ARG A 54 1.58 -19.63 12.11
C ARG A 54 2.59 -18.85 11.29
N GLY A 55 3.88 -19.06 11.57
CA GLY A 55 4.95 -18.53 10.74
C GLY A 55 4.87 -19.06 9.31
N MET A 56 5.10 -18.19 8.34
CA MET A 56 5.14 -18.56 6.92
C MET A 56 6.60 -18.77 6.48
N SER A 57 6.85 -19.77 5.62
CA SER A 57 8.17 -19.90 5.00
C SER A 57 8.46 -18.71 4.07
N TRP A 58 9.73 -18.42 3.83
CA TRP A 58 10.11 -17.34 2.92
C TRP A 58 9.52 -17.49 1.51
N ARG A 59 9.41 -18.75 1.02
CA ARG A 59 8.80 -19.03 -0.29
C ARG A 59 7.30 -18.74 -0.29
N GLY A 60 6.62 -19.14 0.79
CA GLY A 60 5.19 -18.83 0.96
C GLY A 60 4.94 -17.33 1.05
N TYR A 61 5.77 -16.62 1.81
CA TYR A 61 5.69 -15.16 1.93
C TYR A 61 5.95 -14.45 0.59
N ALA A 62 7.02 -14.84 -0.11
CA ALA A 62 7.33 -14.29 -1.42
C ALA A 62 6.22 -14.57 -2.45
N GLY A 63 5.69 -15.81 -2.46
CA GLY A 63 4.56 -16.16 -3.32
C GLY A 63 3.30 -15.34 -3.02
N ALA A 64 2.94 -15.17 -1.76
CA ALA A 64 1.81 -14.35 -1.35
C ALA A 64 2.02 -12.87 -1.73
N PHE A 65 3.22 -12.33 -1.51
CA PHE A 65 3.59 -10.97 -1.89
C PHE A 65 3.47 -10.74 -3.40
N LEU A 66 4.05 -11.64 -4.21
CA LEU A 66 3.98 -11.53 -5.67
C LEU A 66 2.54 -11.70 -6.19
N LEU A 67 1.78 -12.63 -5.64
CA LEU A 67 0.38 -12.83 -6.01
C LEU A 67 -0.47 -11.61 -5.68
N SER A 68 -0.30 -11.02 -4.51
CA SER A 68 -1.02 -9.80 -4.11
C SER A 68 -0.71 -8.63 -5.05
N ASN A 69 0.57 -8.46 -5.41
CA ASN A 69 0.98 -7.44 -6.39
C ASN A 69 0.38 -7.71 -7.77
N LEU A 70 0.37 -8.96 -8.22
CA LEU A 70 -0.21 -9.34 -9.51
C LEU A 70 -1.71 -9.06 -9.56
N VAL A 71 -2.45 -9.41 -8.50
CA VAL A 71 -3.90 -9.14 -8.41
C VAL A 71 -4.16 -7.64 -8.45
N LEU A 72 -3.43 -6.84 -7.67
CA LEU A 72 -3.57 -5.38 -7.69
C LEU A 72 -3.21 -4.81 -9.07
N ALA A 73 -2.14 -5.30 -9.68
CA ALA A 73 -1.71 -4.90 -11.02
C ALA A 73 -2.82 -5.11 -12.06
N VAL A 74 -3.39 -6.32 -12.11
CA VAL A 74 -4.45 -6.65 -13.06
C VAL A 74 -5.69 -5.80 -12.84
N ILE A 75 -6.12 -5.64 -11.59
CA ILE A 75 -7.31 -4.84 -11.26
C ILE A 75 -7.11 -3.38 -11.70
N VAL A 76 -5.99 -2.76 -11.33
CA VAL A 76 -5.74 -1.35 -11.67
C VAL A 76 -5.54 -1.16 -13.16
N TRP A 77 -4.83 -2.07 -13.82
CA TRP A 77 -4.66 -2.03 -15.27
C TRP A 77 -6.00 -2.09 -16.01
N LEU A 78 -6.88 -3.01 -15.60
CA LEU A 78 -8.23 -3.11 -16.17
C LEU A 78 -9.06 -1.85 -15.91
N ILE A 79 -9.02 -1.29 -14.70
CA ILE A 79 -9.73 -0.03 -14.37
C ILE A 79 -9.28 1.09 -15.30
N LEU A 80 -7.98 1.27 -15.51
CA LEU A 80 -7.45 2.32 -16.38
C LEU A 80 -7.83 2.13 -17.86
N MET A 81 -7.84 0.88 -18.34
CA MET A 81 -8.23 0.55 -19.72
C MET A 81 -9.73 0.64 -19.97
N THR A 82 -10.57 0.61 -18.93
CA THR A 82 -12.03 0.58 -19.06
C THR A 82 -12.72 1.78 -18.40
N GLN A 83 -11.98 2.75 -17.94
CA GLN A 83 -12.48 3.87 -17.14
C GLN A 83 -13.56 4.72 -17.82
N ALA A 84 -13.57 4.78 -19.16
CA ALA A 84 -14.60 5.51 -19.90
C ALA A 84 -16.02 4.92 -19.70
N TRP A 85 -16.10 3.61 -19.42
CA TRP A 85 -17.35 2.89 -19.20
C TRP A 85 -17.74 2.76 -17.73
N LEU A 86 -16.82 3.14 -16.82
CA LEU A 86 -17.04 3.04 -15.39
C LEU A 86 -17.76 4.29 -14.85
N PRO A 87 -18.47 4.19 -13.73
CA PRO A 87 -19.13 5.33 -13.11
C PRO A 87 -18.10 6.35 -12.59
N LEU A 88 -18.59 7.52 -12.16
CA LEU A 88 -17.76 8.64 -11.66
C LEU A 88 -16.76 9.17 -12.70
N ASN A 89 -17.22 9.30 -13.95
CA ASN A 89 -16.47 9.93 -15.04
C ASN A 89 -17.20 11.16 -15.60
N PRO A 90 -17.45 12.22 -14.80
CA PRO A 90 -18.19 13.38 -15.27
C PRO A 90 -17.44 14.19 -16.35
N ASN A 91 -16.13 14.09 -16.40
CA ASN A 91 -15.28 14.79 -17.36
C ASN A 91 -15.12 14.03 -18.68
N GLY A 92 -15.71 12.84 -18.82
CA GLY A 92 -15.60 12.04 -20.04
C GLY A 92 -14.17 11.57 -20.33
N ALA A 93 -13.37 11.26 -19.29
CA ALA A 93 -12.02 10.76 -19.48
C ALA A 93 -12.03 9.49 -20.35
N PRO A 94 -11.23 9.42 -21.41
CA PRO A 94 -11.19 8.26 -22.31
C PRO A 94 -10.52 7.06 -21.65
N ASN A 95 -10.73 5.87 -22.22
CA ASN A 95 -9.93 4.69 -21.86
C ASN A 95 -8.44 4.97 -22.15
N MET A 96 -7.56 4.58 -21.24
CA MET A 96 -6.13 4.63 -21.52
C MET A 96 -5.76 3.55 -22.55
N SER A 97 -4.77 3.85 -23.39
CA SER A 97 -4.11 2.83 -24.21
C SER A 97 -3.45 1.77 -23.31
N TRP A 98 -3.31 0.57 -23.84
CA TRP A 98 -2.79 -0.56 -23.05
C TRP A 98 -1.39 -0.29 -22.47
N ASP A 99 -0.54 0.37 -23.23
CA ASP A 99 0.82 0.75 -22.87
C ASP A 99 0.88 1.84 -21.81
N LEU A 100 0.06 2.89 -21.94
CA LEU A 100 -0.06 3.95 -20.95
C LEU A 100 -0.66 3.41 -19.63
N ALA A 101 -1.69 2.58 -19.72
CA ALA A 101 -2.30 1.93 -18.56
C ALA A 101 -1.31 0.99 -17.85
N LEU A 102 -0.53 0.21 -18.61
CA LEU A 102 0.52 -0.66 -18.08
C LEU A 102 1.61 0.15 -17.39
N HIS A 103 2.13 1.18 -18.05
CA HIS A 103 3.15 2.07 -17.48
C HIS A 103 2.66 2.72 -16.19
N THR A 104 1.45 3.27 -16.20
CA THR A 104 0.83 3.91 -15.03
C THR A 104 0.68 2.91 -13.88
N MET A 105 0.11 1.74 -14.14
CA MET A 105 -0.07 0.69 -13.15
C MET A 105 1.28 0.26 -12.54
N VAL A 106 2.29 -0.04 -13.35
CA VAL A 106 3.62 -0.44 -12.85
C VAL A 106 4.25 0.68 -12.03
N SER A 107 4.16 1.92 -12.49
CA SER A 107 4.72 3.08 -11.80
C SER A 107 4.16 3.25 -10.39
N PHE A 108 2.84 3.11 -10.21
CA PHE A 108 2.23 3.24 -8.89
C PHE A 108 2.36 1.95 -8.06
N LEU A 109 2.37 0.78 -8.68
CA LEU A 109 2.58 -0.48 -8.00
C LEU A 109 3.99 -0.59 -7.38
N THR A 110 4.99 -0.08 -8.08
CA THR A 110 6.40 -0.03 -7.61
C THR A 110 6.71 1.19 -6.76
N ASN A 111 5.71 2.02 -6.47
CA ASN A 111 5.82 3.26 -5.71
C ASN A 111 6.79 4.29 -6.33
N THR A 112 6.99 4.23 -7.67
CA THR A 112 7.79 5.20 -8.41
C THR A 112 7.02 6.51 -8.64
N ASN A 113 5.68 6.42 -8.76
CA ASN A 113 4.74 7.52 -8.94
C ASN A 113 5.05 8.44 -10.14
N GLN A 114 5.64 7.89 -11.18
CA GLN A 114 5.92 8.63 -12.41
C GLN A 114 4.67 8.68 -13.30
N GLN A 115 4.32 9.87 -13.77
CA GLN A 115 3.12 10.12 -14.57
C GLN A 115 3.49 10.53 -15.99
N HIS A 116 2.91 9.86 -16.97
CA HIS A 116 2.99 10.21 -18.39
C HIS A 116 1.61 10.59 -18.96
N TYR A 117 0.71 11.09 -18.10
CA TYR A 117 -0.64 11.52 -18.45
C TYR A 117 -1.01 12.79 -17.67
N SER A 118 -2.00 13.52 -18.20
CA SER A 118 -2.61 14.63 -17.48
C SER A 118 -3.80 14.12 -16.65
N GLY A 119 -3.65 14.06 -15.32
CA GLY A 119 -4.64 13.46 -14.43
C GLY A 119 -6.04 14.04 -14.55
N GLN A 120 -6.14 15.35 -14.75
CA GLN A 120 -7.43 16.05 -14.88
C GLN A 120 -8.16 15.78 -16.19
N ALA A 121 -7.45 15.44 -17.26
CA ALA A 121 -8.02 15.16 -18.57
C ALA A 121 -8.12 13.67 -18.90
N GLN A 122 -7.28 12.84 -18.29
CA GLN A 122 -7.11 11.44 -18.68
C GLN A 122 -7.47 10.44 -17.58
N LEU A 123 -7.90 10.89 -16.40
CA LEU A 123 -8.35 10.03 -15.32
C LEU A 123 -9.79 10.33 -14.92
N SER A 124 -10.62 9.29 -14.85
CA SER A 124 -11.90 9.36 -14.19
C SER A 124 -11.72 9.43 -12.66
N TYR A 125 -12.69 9.97 -11.93
CA TYR A 125 -12.62 9.99 -10.47
C TYR A 125 -12.53 8.59 -9.87
N LEU A 126 -13.26 7.64 -10.44
CA LEU A 126 -13.19 6.25 -9.99
C LEU A 126 -11.79 5.67 -10.21
N ALA A 127 -11.20 5.82 -11.38
CA ALA A 127 -9.85 5.34 -11.66
C ALA A 127 -8.81 6.01 -10.76
N HIS A 128 -8.96 7.30 -10.48
CA HIS A 128 -8.08 8.01 -9.55
C HIS A 128 -8.19 7.44 -8.14
N MET A 129 -9.42 7.31 -7.60
CA MET A 129 -9.65 6.87 -6.22
C MET A 129 -9.29 5.39 -6.02
N THR A 130 -9.80 4.52 -6.88
CA THR A 130 -9.66 3.05 -6.72
C THR A 130 -8.37 2.49 -7.31
N GLY A 131 -7.80 3.15 -8.30
CA GLY A 131 -6.53 2.79 -8.91
C GLY A 131 -5.36 3.50 -8.23
N ILE A 132 -5.22 4.77 -8.48
CA ILE A 132 -4.02 5.54 -8.11
C ILE A 132 -3.89 5.70 -6.59
N VAL A 133 -4.91 6.28 -5.94
CA VAL A 133 -4.87 6.54 -4.48
C VAL A 133 -4.76 5.25 -3.69
N THR A 134 -5.46 4.21 -4.10
CA THR A 134 -5.38 2.89 -3.44
C THR A 134 -3.97 2.31 -3.51
N LEU A 135 -3.31 2.37 -4.66
CA LEU A 135 -1.92 1.93 -4.78
C LEU A 135 -0.97 2.78 -3.94
N GLN A 136 -1.14 4.10 -3.92
CA GLN A 136 -0.32 5.00 -3.09
C GLN A 136 -0.42 4.71 -1.59
N VAL A 137 -1.53 4.12 -1.13
CA VAL A 137 -1.69 3.70 0.27
C VAL A 137 -1.15 2.29 0.49
N ILE A 138 -1.50 1.34 -0.39
CA ILE A 138 -1.19 -0.08 -0.19
C ILE A 138 0.30 -0.36 -0.43
N THR A 139 0.91 0.20 -1.49
CA THR A 139 2.27 -0.18 -1.89
C THR A 139 3.36 0.22 -0.87
N PRO A 140 3.32 1.39 -0.21
CA PRO A 140 4.25 1.69 0.88
C PRO A 140 4.10 0.73 2.07
N MET A 141 2.85 0.32 2.39
CA MET A 141 2.59 -0.64 3.47
C MET A 141 3.16 -2.03 3.12
N MET A 142 2.99 -2.47 1.87
CA MET A 142 3.58 -3.71 1.37
C MET A 142 5.11 -3.66 1.39
N GLY A 143 5.71 -2.54 0.99
CA GLY A 143 7.15 -2.30 1.07
C GLY A 143 7.67 -2.38 2.50
N LEU A 144 6.98 -1.74 3.45
CA LEU A 144 7.33 -1.82 4.87
C LEU A 144 7.22 -3.26 5.40
N ALA A 145 6.16 -3.99 5.03
CA ALA A 145 6.00 -5.40 5.42
C ALA A 145 7.15 -6.28 4.89
N LEU A 146 7.60 -6.03 3.65
CA LEU A 146 8.73 -6.73 3.05
C LEU A 146 10.05 -6.43 3.81
N VAL A 147 10.30 -5.17 4.15
CA VAL A 147 11.47 -4.77 4.97
C VAL A 147 11.45 -5.47 6.33
N VAL A 148 10.31 -5.47 7.00
CA VAL A 148 10.15 -6.15 8.32
C VAL A 148 10.39 -7.64 8.19
N ALA A 149 9.83 -8.29 7.17
CA ALA A 149 10.05 -9.72 6.93
C ALA A 149 11.52 -10.04 6.66
N THR A 150 12.21 -9.20 5.88
CA THR A 150 13.63 -9.34 5.58
C THR A 150 14.49 -9.19 6.85
N LEU A 151 14.23 -8.15 7.64
CA LEU A 151 14.94 -7.93 8.90
C LEU A 151 14.71 -9.09 9.89
N ARG A 152 13.49 -9.60 9.99
CA ARG A 152 13.21 -10.80 10.81
C ARG A 152 13.95 -12.02 10.30
N GLY A 153 14.11 -12.18 8.99
CA GLY A 153 14.90 -13.26 8.40
C GLY A 153 16.39 -13.17 8.76
N PHE A 154 16.95 -11.96 8.81
CA PHE A 154 18.36 -11.74 9.17
C PHE A 154 18.62 -11.85 10.68
N PHE A 155 17.76 -11.31 11.53
CA PHE A 155 17.99 -11.19 12.97
C PHE A 155 17.17 -12.18 13.79
N GLY A 156 16.12 -12.74 13.26
CA GLY A 156 15.19 -13.65 13.92
C GLY A 156 15.44 -15.10 13.51
N GLY A 157 16.67 -15.50 13.41
CA GLY A 157 17.00 -16.89 13.07
C GLY A 157 16.30 -17.88 13.99
N ARG A 158 15.17 -18.43 13.53
CA ARG A 158 14.35 -19.56 14.00
C ARG A 158 12.96 -19.18 14.45
#